data_bafa6f3fd1bc64bc7bdadf56a7ff699f
#
_entry.id   bafa6f3fd1bc64bc7bdadf56a7ff699f
#
_cell.length_a   1.000
_cell.length_b   1.000
_cell.length_c   1.000
_cell.angle_alpha   90.00
_cell.angle_beta   90.00
_cell.angle_gamma   90.00
#
_symmetry.space_group_name_H-M   'P 1'
#
loop_
_entity.id
_entity.type
_entity.pdbx_description
1 polymer ?
#
loop_
_entity_poly.entity_id
_entity_poly.type
_entity_poly.pdbx_seq_one_letter_code
_entity_poly.pdbx_strand_id
1 'polypeptide(L)'
;DELKQQILIVDDAELNRDILAEILHHDFKTMEVSNGEECLSVLREYGAGISLVLLDIVMPGMDGFAVLEEMNRNHWIEDIPVIMISSEETESYIRRAYEMGVSDYISRPFDAKVVYRRVYNTIKLYAKQRRLITLVTDQIREKEKNSQILIDILSHIVEFRNGESGQHVQHIKMLTGFLLDRLMQKTDKYDLKWSDQYMITIASALHDIGKVGIDEKILNKPGRLTNEEFEEMKKHTLIGASMLKSLGVYQNEELVKVAYQICRWHHERYDGKGYPDGLKGEEIPIAAQVVSVADVYDALTSERVYKKAFSHEKAMEMILAGECGTFNPLLLECLQDIQGRIQEEMKRAEEQPMLVQNSYVGKMIETVQ
;
A
#
# COMPACT_ATOMS: atom_id res chain seq x y z
N ASP A 1 -9.54 15.37 30.58
CA ASP A 1 -8.11 15.25 30.96
C ASP A 1 -7.34 15.10 29.65
N GLU A 2 -6.75 16.20 29.16
CA GLU A 2 -5.72 16.09 28.11
C GLU A 2 -4.58 15.27 28.69
N LEU A 3 -4.23 14.17 28.03
CA LEU A 3 -3.09 13.33 28.43
C LEU A 3 -1.83 14.20 28.37
N LYS A 4 -1.34 14.64 29.54
CA LYS A 4 -0.10 15.42 29.62
C LYS A 4 1.02 14.64 28.94
N GLN A 5 1.79 15.33 28.12
CA GLN A 5 2.93 14.74 27.40
C GLN A 5 4.04 14.32 28.36
N GLN A 6 4.69 13.19 28.05
CA GLN A 6 5.68 12.54 28.91
C GLN A 6 7.09 12.99 28.52
N ILE A 7 7.84 13.57 29.45
CA ILE A 7 9.24 13.96 29.28
C ILE A 7 10.13 13.00 30.07
N LEU A 8 11.17 12.47 29.46
CA LEU A 8 12.20 11.68 30.10
C LEU A 8 13.38 12.57 30.45
N ILE A 9 13.71 12.66 31.74
CA ILE A 9 14.84 13.42 32.29
C ILE A 9 15.95 12.42 32.63
N VAL A 10 17.12 12.59 32.00
CA VAL A 10 18.28 11.72 32.16
C VAL A 10 19.46 12.52 32.63
N ASP A 11 19.83 12.36 33.90
CA ASP A 11 20.92 13.10 34.58
C ASP A 11 21.40 12.28 35.79
N ASP A 12 22.67 12.15 36.02
CA ASP A 12 23.19 11.37 37.16
C ASP A 12 23.00 12.09 38.51
N ALA A 13 22.91 13.41 38.50
CA ALA A 13 22.70 14.21 39.71
C ALA A 13 21.20 14.36 40.05
N GLU A 14 20.76 13.81 41.17
CA GLU A 14 19.38 13.88 41.67
C GLU A 14 18.86 15.32 41.72
N LEU A 15 19.67 16.26 42.26
CA LEU A 15 19.31 17.67 42.35
C LEU A 15 18.95 18.28 40.97
N ASN A 16 19.66 17.92 39.94
CA ASN A 16 19.38 18.40 38.59
C ASN A 16 18.03 17.86 38.07
N ARG A 17 17.75 16.57 38.29
CA ARG A 17 16.49 15.97 37.94
C ARG A 17 15.33 16.64 38.66
N ASP A 18 15.44 16.84 39.96
CA ASP A 18 14.42 17.53 40.78
C ASP A 18 14.13 18.94 40.25
N ILE A 19 15.17 19.73 39.95
CA ILE A 19 15.02 21.07 39.39
C ILE A 19 14.29 21.05 38.05
N LEU A 20 14.67 20.16 37.14
CA LEU A 20 14.04 20.05 35.82
C LEU A 20 12.59 19.56 35.96
N ALA A 21 12.33 18.57 36.79
CA ALA A 21 10.99 18.10 37.08
C ALA A 21 10.10 19.21 37.64
N GLU A 22 10.60 20.00 38.59
CA GLU A 22 9.88 21.13 39.18
C GLU A 22 9.56 22.22 38.15
N ILE A 23 10.48 22.52 37.22
CA ILE A 23 10.23 23.47 36.11
C ILE A 23 9.10 23.00 35.20
N LEU A 24 8.96 21.68 35.00
CA LEU A 24 8.11 21.10 33.97
C LEU A 24 6.79 20.50 34.46
N HIS A 25 6.65 20.19 35.78
CA HIS A 25 5.54 19.44 36.38
C HIS A 25 4.15 20.02 36.11
N HIS A 26 4.05 21.34 35.93
CA HIS A 26 2.77 21.99 35.73
C HIS A 26 2.06 21.53 34.43
N ASP A 27 2.80 21.47 33.33
CA ASP A 27 2.23 21.21 32.01
C ASP A 27 2.57 19.80 31.46
N PHE A 28 3.61 19.16 32.03
CA PHE A 28 4.10 17.87 31.53
C PHE A 28 4.11 16.82 32.64
N LYS A 29 4.14 15.54 32.24
CA LYS A 29 4.53 14.43 33.11
C LYS A 29 6.02 14.20 32.95
N THR A 30 6.74 14.00 34.03
CA THR A 30 8.16 13.71 34.01
C THR A 30 8.42 12.28 34.44
N MET A 31 9.40 11.66 33.84
CA MET A 31 9.99 10.39 34.22
C MET A 31 11.50 10.65 34.38
N GLU A 32 12.09 10.14 35.43
CA GLU A 32 13.47 10.43 35.78
C GLU A 32 14.30 9.16 35.82
N VAL A 33 15.47 9.21 35.22
CA VAL A 33 16.46 8.12 35.24
C VAL A 33 17.85 8.69 35.48
N SER A 34 18.73 7.89 36.08
CA SER A 34 20.02 8.33 36.57
C SER A 34 21.21 8.03 35.66
N ASN A 35 21.00 7.29 34.59
CA ASN A 35 22.08 6.85 33.66
C ASN A 35 21.55 6.48 32.27
N GLY A 36 22.49 6.30 31.34
CA GLY A 36 22.15 6.00 29.94
C GLY A 36 21.49 4.66 29.73
N GLU A 37 21.85 3.60 30.48
CA GLU A 37 21.24 2.28 30.34
C GLU A 37 19.77 2.29 30.76
N GLU A 38 19.41 2.97 31.83
CA GLU A 38 18.03 3.18 32.26
C GLU A 38 17.26 3.98 31.21
N CYS A 39 17.86 5.02 30.62
CA CYS A 39 17.27 5.79 29.54
C CYS A 39 16.89 4.89 28.36
N LEU A 40 17.80 4.07 27.86
CA LEU A 40 17.53 3.15 26.76
C LEU A 40 16.46 2.10 27.11
N SER A 41 16.41 1.65 28.37
CA SER A 41 15.39 0.71 28.84
C SER A 41 14.00 1.34 28.80
N VAL A 42 13.86 2.58 29.25
CA VAL A 42 12.61 3.34 29.16
C VAL A 42 12.21 3.59 27.71
N LEU A 43 13.14 3.95 26.84
CA LEU A 43 12.84 4.17 25.42
C LEU A 43 12.38 2.90 24.70
N ARG A 44 12.92 1.73 25.07
CA ARG A 44 12.45 0.43 24.55
C ARG A 44 11.04 0.08 25.02
N GLU A 45 10.73 0.40 26.27
CA GLU A 45 9.43 0.07 26.88
C GLU A 45 8.32 1.02 26.41
N TYR A 46 8.58 2.32 26.41
CA TYR A 46 7.56 3.35 26.18
C TYR A 46 7.57 3.90 24.74
N GLY A 47 8.70 3.85 24.03
CA GLY A 47 8.82 4.26 22.63
C GLY A 47 8.19 5.63 22.36
N ALA A 48 7.24 5.66 21.43
CA ALA A 48 6.53 6.89 21.03
C ALA A 48 5.67 7.52 22.15
N GLY A 49 5.52 6.87 23.32
CA GLY A 49 4.91 7.46 24.52
C GLY A 49 5.77 8.56 25.16
N ILE A 50 7.08 8.58 24.88
CA ILE A 50 7.98 9.65 25.30
C ILE A 50 7.91 10.80 24.30
N SER A 51 7.57 11.98 24.76
CA SER A 51 7.41 13.17 23.90
C SER A 51 8.69 13.98 23.72
N LEU A 52 9.65 13.85 24.64
CA LEU A 52 10.95 14.52 24.61
C LEU A 52 11.89 13.88 25.64
N VAL A 53 13.19 13.85 25.31
CA VAL A 53 14.26 13.45 26.22
C VAL A 53 15.11 14.69 26.57
N LEU A 54 15.26 14.97 27.87
CA LEU A 54 16.29 15.86 28.39
C LEU A 54 17.47 14.99 28.80
N LEU A 55 18.62 15.14 28.16
CA LEU A 55 19.74 14.22 28.27
C LEU A 55 21.02 14.94 28.69
N ASP A 56 21.55 14.60 29.85
CA ASP A 56 22.88 15.05 30.23
C ASP A 56 23.97 14.39 29.39
N ILE A 57 25.00 15.17 29.08
CA ILE A 57 26.17 14.66 28.31
C ILE A 57 27.04 13.81 29.19
N VAL A 58 27.37 14.31 30.37
CA VAL A 58 28.39 13.73 31.27
C VAL A 58 27.73 12.88 32.33
N MET A 59 27.72 11.59 32.12
CA MET A 59 27.19 10.62 33.09
C MET A 59 28.18 9.47 33.28
N PRO A 60 28.25 8.86 34.46
CA PRO A 60 29.07 7.65 34.69
C PRO A 60 28.55 6.47 33.85
N GLY A 61 29.50 5.69 33.31
CA GLY A 61 29.18 4.54 32.45
C GLY A 61 28.83 4.95 31.03
N MET A 62 27.56 4.88 30.65
CA MET A 62 27.06 5.30 29.34
C MET A 62 26.78 6.82 29.33
N ASP A 63 27.60 7.58 28.61
CA ASP A 63 27.41 9.02 28.45
C ASP A 63 26.27 9.39 27.48
N GLY A 64 25.92 10.68 27.43
CA GLY A 64 24.82 11.16 26.57
C GLY A 64 25.06 10.95 25.09
N PHE A 65 26.32 10.97 24.63
CA PHE A 65 26.62 10.68 23.23
C PHE A 65 26.41 9.21 22.88
N ALA A 66 26.77 8.30 23.78
CA ALA A 66 26.51 6.87 23.59
C ALA A 66 25.00 6.57 23.54
N VAL A 67 24.19 7.27 24.36
CA VAL A 67 22.72 7.20 24.29
C VAL A 67 22.23 7.67 22.90
N LEU A 68 22.73 8.79 22.39
CA LEU A 68 22.36 9.30 21.06
C LEU A 68 22.77 8.33 19.94
N GLU A 69 23.91 7.68 20.03
CA GLU A 69 24.34 6.66 19.05
C GLU A 69 23.34 5.49 19.00
N GLU A 70 22.87 5.01 20.15
CA GLU A 70 21.84 3.96 20.22
C GLU A 70 20.48 4.47 19.72
N MET A 71 20.09 5.71 20.03
CA MET A 71 18.86 6.30 19.50
C MET A 71 18.89 6.45 17.98
N ASN A 72 20.03 6.84 17.41
CA ASN A 72 20.21 6.89 15.94
C ASN A 72 20.16 5.51 15.31
N ARG A 73 20.84 4.52 15.90
CA ARG A 73 20.86 3.14 15.41
C ARG A 73 19.45 2.53 15.36
N ASN A 74 18.58 2.89 16.29
CA ASN A 74 17.20 2.41 16.39
C ASN A 74 16.19 3.36 15.73
N HIS A 75 16.63 4.41 15.05
CA HIS A 75 15.78 5.46 14.44
C HIS A 75 14.84 6.21 15.41
N TRP A 76 15.06 6.09 16.71
CA TRP A 76 14.20 6.77 17.71
C TRP A 76 14.34 8.29 17.69
N ILE A 77 15.51 8.81 17.30
CA ILE A 77 15.77 10.25 17.25
C ILE A 77 14.94 10.99 16.18
N GLU A 78 14.43 10.25 15.18
CA GLU A 78 13.55 10.80 14.14
C GLU A 78 12.19 11.19 14.72
N ASP A 79 11.71 10.42 15.72
CA ASP A 79 10.38 10.60 16.32
C ASP A 79 10.42 11.23 17.71
N ILE A 80 11.51 11.08 18.46
CA ILE A 80 11.64 11.54 19.83
C ILE A 80 12.70 12.65 19.90
N PRO A 81 12.29 13.91 20.05
CA PRO A 81 13.24 15.01 20.16
C PRO A 81 14.10 14.88 21.41
N VAL A 82 15.39 15.20 21.27
CA VAL A 82 16.35 15.24 22.36
C VAL A 82 16.85 16.66 22.55
N ILE A 83 16.82 17.13 23.77
CA ILE A 83 17.51 18.35 24.20
C ILE A 83 18.67 17.92 25.09
N MET A 84 19.88 18.19 24.65
CA MET A 84 21.05 17.92 25.49
C MET A 84 21.27 18.99 26.53
N ILE A 85 21.75 18.55 27.68
CA ILE A 85 22.06 19.42 28.85
C ILE A 85 23.52 19.23 29.22
N SER A 86 24.25 20.30 29.46
CA SER A 86 25.64 20.21 29.95
C SER A 86 26.11 21.45 30.61
N SER A 87 27.11 21.30 31.50
CA SER A 87 27.95 22.38 32.00
C SER A 87 29.13 22.73 31.07
N GLU A 88 29.35 21.91 30.05
CA GLU A 88 30.46 22.08 29.08
C GLU A 88 29.99 22.91 27.90
N GLU A 89 30.54 24.11 27.72
CA GLU A 89 30.21 25.02 26.60
C GLU A 89 31.23 24.98 25.48
N THR A 90 32.00 23.89 25.32
CA THR A 90 32.95 23.77 24.22
C THR A 90 32.23 23.65 22.91
N GLU A 91 32.55 24.50 21.96
CA GLU A 91 31.95 24.53 20.62
C GLU A 91 31.94 23.16 19.92
N SER A 92 32.96 22.34 20.19
CA SER A 92 33.08 20.97 19.63
C SER A 92 31.98 20.02 20.16
N TYR A 93 31.60 20.10 21.42
CA TYR A 93 30.54 19.28 21.98
C TYR A 93 29.17 19.68 21.44
N ILE A 94 28.89 20.98 21.38
CA ILE A 94 27.64 21.50 20.82
C ILE A 94 27.51 21.09 19.37
N ARG A 95 28.56 21.24 18.56
CA ARG A 95 28.56 20.83 17.15
C ARG A 95 28.29 19.33 16.98
N ARG A 96 29.00 18.49 17.74
CA ARG A 96 28.80 17.04 17.74
C ARG A 96 27.37 16.66 18.08
N ALA A 97 26.78 17.27 19.08
CA ALA A 97 25.38 17.01 19.48
C ALA A 97 24.42 17.30 18.32
N TYR A 98 24.53 18.44 17.64
CA TYR A 98 23.69 18.78 16.50
C TYR A 98 23.94 17.86 15.28
N GLU A 99 25.17 17.46 15.02
CA GLU A 99 25.51 16.49 13.96
C GLU A 99 24.87 15.11 14.22
N MET A 100 24.66 14.76 15.48
CA MET A 100 23.98 13.53 15.91
C MET A 100 22.46 13.66 15.96
N GLY A 101 21.89 14.82 15.61
CA GLY A 101 20.47 15.00 15.43
C GLY A 101 19.71 15.53 16.65
N VAL A 102 20.38 16.09 17.67
CA VAL A 102 19.66 16.71 18.79
C VAL A 102 18.87 17.92 18.32
N SER A 103 17.73 18.12 18.94
CA SER A 103 16.82 19.22 18.59
C SER A 103 17.27 20.56 19.18
N ASP A 104 17.89 20.53 20.35
CA ASP A 104 18.37 21.71 21.02
C ASP A 104 19.42 21.36 22.11
N TYR A 105 20.04 22.40 22.68
CA TYR A 105 21.08 22.31 23.70
C TYR A 105 20.84 23.34 24.82
N ILE A 106 20.97 22.96 26.09
CA ILE A 106 20.79 23.81 27.24
C ILE A 106 22.05 23.77 28.12
N SER A 107 22.64 24.93 28.39
CA SER A 107 23.78 25.06 29.31
C SER A 107 23.33 25.21 30.76
N ARG A 108 24.19 24.76 31.69
CA ARG A 108 24.06 25.03 33.12
C ARG A 108 24.82 26.32 33.50
N PRO A 109 24.36 27.12 34.50
CA PRO A 109 23.20 26.89 35.37
C PRO A 109 21.86 27.12 34.66
N PHE A 110 20.80 26.41 35.09
CA PHE A 110 19.48 26.49 34.49
C PHE A 110 18.77 27.82 34.71
N ASP A 111 18.32 28.45 33.64
CA ASP A 111 17.26 29.46 33.72
C ASP A 111 15.91 28.74 33.49
N ALA A 112 15.05 28.74 34.50
CA ALA A 112 13.77 28.02 34.47
C ALA A 112 12.88 28.43 33.28
N LYS A 113 12.86 29.72 32.91
CA LYS A 113 12.07 30.22 31.80
C LYS A 113 12.63 29.74 30.46
N VAL A 114 13.96 29.71 30.34
CA VAL A 114 14.62 29.25 29.12
C VAL A 114 14.38 27.75 28.93
N VAL A 115 14.60 26.93 29.97
CA VAL A 115 14.34 25.48 29.94
C VAL A 115 12.90 25.20 29.53
N TYR A 116 11.94 25.78 30.25
CA TYR A 116 10.51 25.59 29.93
C TYR A 116 10.17 25.97 28.50
N ARG A 117 10.65 27.13 28.03
CA ARG A 117 10.35 27.60 26.65
C ARG A 117 10.96 26.72 25.58
N ARG A 118 12.18 26.25 25.75
CA ARG A 118 12.83 25.35 24.81
C ARG A 118 12.10 23.99 24.72
N VAL A 119 11.79 23.40 25.86
CA VAL A 119 11.04 22.17 25.96
C VAL A 119 9.65 22.32 25.30
N TYR A 120 8.90 23.34 25.70
CA TYR A 120 7.57 23.61 25.18
C TYR A 120 7.58 23.82 23.66
N ASN A 121 8.50 24.64 23.14
CA ASN A 121 8.59 24.92 21.70
C ASN A 121 8.99 23.67 20.91
N THR A 122 9.94 22.88 21.42
CA THR A 122 10.38 21.63 20.77
C THR A 122 9.23 20.64 20.70
N ILE A 123 8.55 20.38 21.81
CA ILE A 123 7.39 19.48 21.86
C ILE A 123 6.29 19.96 20.90
N LYS A 124 5.97 21.25 20.91
CA LYS A 124 4.96 21.84 20.04
C LYS A 124 5.31 21.70 18.56
N LEU A 125 6.59 21.87 18.21
CA LEU A 125 7.07 21.71 16.82
C LEU A 125 6.90 20.26 16.36
N TYR A 126 7.35 19.30 17.15
CA TYR A 126 7.25 17.88 16.82
C TYR A 126 5.79 17.39 16.78
N ALA A 127 4.95 17.85 17.72
CA ALA A 127 3.52 17.55 17.70
C ALA A 127 2.85 18.08 16.42
N LYS A 128 3.21 19.30 15.99
CA LYS A 128 2.71 19.87 14.74
C LYS A 128 3.19 19.09 13.51
N GLN A 129 4.45 18.69 13.49
CA GLN A 129 5.02 17.88 12.40
C GLN A 129 4.32 16.52 12.29
N ARG A 130 4.15 15.79 13.40
CA ARG A 130 3.41 14.52 13.42
C ARG A 130 1.99 14.70 12.92
N ARG A 131 1.28 15.74 13.37
CA ARG A 131 -0.07 16.05 12.91
C ARG A 131 -0.12 16.29 11.39
N LEU A 132 0.86 17.00 10.84
CA LEU A 132 0.94 17.24 9.40
C LEU A 132 1.17 15.93 8.62
N ILE A 133 2.08 15.07 9.10
CA ILE A 133 2.33 13.75 8.48
C ILE A 133 1.04 12.93 8.49
N THR A 134 0.33 12.84 9.61
CA THR A 134 -0.94 12.11 9.71
C THR A 134 -1.97 12.68 8.73
N LEU A 135 -2.17 13.99 8.68
CA LEU A 135 -3.11 14.62 7.77
C LEU A 135 -2.78 14.36 6.30
N VAL A 136 -1.50 14.43 5.93
CA VAL A 136 -1.05 14.14 4.56
C VAL A 136 -1.29 12.66 4.23
N THR A 137 -0.96 11.76 5.14
CA THR A 137 -1.20 10.31 4.95
C THR A 137 -2.68 10.01 4.79
N ASP A 138 -3.54 10.60 5.62
CA ASP A 138 -4.99 10.42 5.54
C ASP A 138 -5.55 10.99 4.22
N GLN A 139 -5.06 12.15 3.77
CA GLN A 139 -5.47 12.71 2.48
C GLN A 139 -5.03 11.84 1.28
N ILE A 140 -3.83 11.27 1.34
CA ILE A 140 -3.37 10.33 0.30
C ILE A 140 -4.28 9.11 0.25
N ARG A 141 -4.58 8.50 1.41
CA ARG A 141 -5.48 7.34 1.51
C ARG A 141 -6.88 7.65 0.99
N GLU A 142 -7.43 8.80 1.34
CA GLU A 142 -8.74 9.24 0.87
C GLU A 142 -8.76 9.44 -0.65
N LYS A 143 -7.73 10.07 -1.20
CA LYS A 143 -7.58 10.27 -2.65
C LYS A 143 -7.49 8.94 -3.41
N GLU A 144 -6.70 7.99 -2.91
CA GLU A 144 -6.58 6.65 -3.48
C GLU A 144 -7.92 5.91 -3.46
N LYS A 145 -8.61 5.93 -2.32
CA LYS A 145 -9.94 5.33 -2.17
C LYS A 145 -10.95 5.91 -3.15
N ASN A 146 -10.99 7.24 -3.29
CA ASN A 146 -11.90 7.91 -4.22
C ASN A 146 -11.59 7.56 -5.67
N SER A 147 -10.32 7.43 -6.04
CA SER A 147 -9.91 6.99 -7.38
C SER A 147 -10.37 5.56 -7.67
N GLN A 148 -10.23 4.64 -6.71
CA GLN A 148 -10.73 3.28 -6.84
C GLN A 148 -12.26 3.23 -7.01
N ILE A 149 -13.00 3.98 -6.20
CA ILE A 149 -14.46 4.06 -6.28
C ILE A 149 -14.89 4.53 -7.68
N LEU A 150 -14.24 5.55 -8.25
CA LEU A 150 -14.57 6.04 -9.59
C LEU A 150 -14.31 4.97 -10.67
N ILE A 151 -13.20 4.24 -10.59
CA ILE A 151 -12.90 3.13 -11.50
C ILE A 151 -13.94 2.03 -11.36
N ASP A 152 -14.29 1.64 -10.14
CA ASP A 152 -15.30 0.61 -9.89
C ASP A 152 -16.68 1.03 -10.41
N ILE A 153 -17.07 2.30 -10.24
CA ILE A 153 -18.32 2.84 -10.78
C ILE A 153 -18.32 2.76 -12.31
N LEU A 154 -17.23 3.20 -12.97
CA LEU A 154 -17.13 3.14 -14.43
C LEU A 154 -17.23 1.71 -14.95
N SER A 155 -16.52 0.79 -14.32
CA SER A 155 -16.55 -0.63 -14.68
C SER A 155 -17.94 -1.24 -14.45
N HIS A 156 -18.60 -0.92 -13.35
CA HIS A 156 -19.96 -1.35 -13.06
C HIS A 156 -20.99 -0.84 -14.08
N ILE A 157 -20.83 0.40 -14.58
CA ILE A 157 -21.70 0.92 -15.65
C ILE A 157 -21.57 0.08 -16.92
N VAL A 158 -20.36 -0.34 -17.25
CA VAL A 158 -20.09 -1.21 -18.41
C VAL A 158 -20.70 -2.60 -18.22
N GLU A 159 -20.49 -3.21 -17.05
CA GLU A 159 -21.06 -4.53 -16.71
C GLU A 159 -22.60 -4.52 -16.70
N PHE A 160 -23.19 -3.48 -16.10
CA PHE A 160 -24.66 -3.32 -16.09
C PHE A 160 -25.25 -3.32 -17.51
N ARG A 161 -24.55 -2.66 -18.46
CA ARG A 161 -24.94 -2.68 -19.87
C ARG A 161 -24.84 -4.07 -20.49
N ASN A 162 -23.91 -4.90 -20.02
CA ASN A 162 -23.68 -6.28 -20.50
C ASN A 162 -24.62 -7.31 -19.84
N GLY A 163 -25.48 -6.89 -18.91
CA GLY A 163 -26.31 -7.80 -18.11
C GLY A 163 -25.50 -8.69 -17.16
N GLU A 164 -24.25 -8.31 -16.83
CA GLU A 164 -23.41 -8.99 -15.87
C GLU A 164 -23.69 -8.51 -14.45
N SER A 165 -23.38 -9.33 -13.46
CA SER A 165 -23.87 -9.17 -12.07
C SER A 165 -23.12 -8.12 -11.22
N GLY A 166 -22.17 -7.37 -11.75
CA GLY A 166 -21.34 -6.44 -10.99
C GLY A 166 -20.30 -7.09 -10.07
N GLN A 167 -20.32 -8.40 -9.91
CA GLN A 167 -19.32 -9.16 -9.14
C GLN A 167 -18.08 -9.49 -9.96
N HIS A 168 -18.20 -9.51 -11.28
CA HIS A 168 -17.13 -9.86 -12.21
C HIS A 168 -15.89 -8.97 -11.99
N VAL A 169 -16.05 -7.65 -11.97
CA VAL A 169 -14.93 -6.71 -11.75
C VAL A 169 -14.21 -6.98 -10.42
N GLN A 170 -14.96 -7.28 -9.35
CA GLN A 170 -14.37 -7.58 -8.05
C GLN A 170 -13.58 -8.89 -8.08
N HIS A 171 -14.11 -9.92 -8.75
CA HIS A 171 -13.43 -11.19 -8.93
C HIS A 171 -12.15 -11.02 -9.77
N ILE A 172 -12.20 -10.26 -10.87
CA ILE A 172 -11.02 -9.98 -11.69
C ILE A 172 -9.93 -9.27 -10.91
N LYS A 173 -10.28 -8.23 -10.13
CA LYS A 173 -9.30 -7.53 -9.26
C LYS A 173 -8.68 -8.48 -8.24
N MET A 174 -9.49 -9.28 -7.56
CA MET A 174 -9.03 -10.24 -6.57
C MET A 174 -8.10 -11.30 -7.16
N LEU A 175 -8.50 -11.93 -8.25
CA LEU A 175 -7.72 -12.95 -8.94
C LEU A 175 -6.41 -12.39 -9.48
N THR A 176 -6.46 -11.20 -10.10
CA THR A 176 -5.27 -10.50 -10.59
C THR A 176 -4.28 -10.24 -9.45
N GLY A 177 -4.76 -9.74 -8.31
CA GLY A 177 -3.94 -9.50 -7.13
C GLY A 177 -3.28 -10.77 -6.60
N PHE A 178 -4.02 -11.88 -6.48
CA PHE A 178 -3.48 -13.15 -6.00
C PHE A 178 -2.45 -13.76 -6.96
N LEU A 179 -2.70 -13.70 -8.26
CA LEU A 179 -1.77 -14.17 -9.27
C LEU A 179 -0.46 -13.36 -9.25
N LEU A 180 -0.55 -12.03 -9.13
CA LEU A 180 0.63 -11.16 -9.04
C LEU A 180 1.41 -11.39 -7.74
N ASP A 181 0.73 -11.49 -6.59
CA ASP A 181 1.34 -11.85 -5.31
C ASP A 181 2.21 -13.11 -5.46
N ARG A 182 1.61 -14.16 -6.04
CA ARG A 182 2.31 -15.43 -6.20
C ARG A 182 3.42 -15.37 -7.23
N LEU A 183 3.22 -14.65 -8.33
CA LEU A 183 4.22 -14.45 -9.37
C LEU A 183 5.47 -13.76 -8.82
N MET A 184 5.31 -12.69 -8.05
CA MET A 184 6.40 -11.94 -7.43
C MET A 184 7.19 -12.77 -6.40
N GLN A 185 6.52 -13.67 -5.67
CA GLN A 185 7.18 -14.62 -4.77
C GLN A 185 7.96 -15.70 -5.50
N LYS A 186 7.55 -16.05 -6.72
CA LYS A 186 8.08 -17.19 -7.49
C LYS A 186 9.24 -16.81 -8.39
N THR A 187 9.29 -15.57 -8.87
CA THR A 187 10.31 -15.12 -9.82
C THR A 187 10.50 -13.60 -9.85
N ASP A 188 11.75 -13.18 -10.08
CA ASP A 188 12.12 -11.77 -10.34
C ASP A 188 12.13 -11.45 -11.85
N LYS A 189 11.71 -12.37 -12.71
CA LYS A 189 11.80 -12.26 -14.18
C LYS A 189 11.17 -10.97 -14.72
N TYR A 190 10.10 -10.50 -14.12
CA TYR A 190 9.34 -9.32 -14.59
C TYR A 190 9.68 -8.03 -13.85
N ASP A 191 10.61 -8.06 -12.89
CA ASP A 191 11.01 -6.92 -12.04
C ASP A 191 9.82 -6.11 -11.50
N LEU A 192 8.75 -6.83 -11.09
CA LEU A 192 7.55 -6.23 -10.55
C LEU A 192 7.78 -5.76 -9.13
N LYS A 193 7.40 -4.50 -8.88
CA LYS A 193 7.35 -3.91 -7.55
C LYS A 193 5.93 -3.96 -7.00
N TRP A 194 5.80 -3.74 -5.72
CA TRP A 194 4.49 -3.66 -5.07
C TRP A 194 3.58 -2.58 -5.70
N SER A 195 4.16 -1.44 -6.11
CA SER A 195 3.44 -0.39 -6.84
C SER A 195 2.86 -0.88 -8.18
N ASP A 196 3.59 -1.75 -8.89
CA ASP A 196 3.14 -2.30 -10.17
C ASP A 196 1.99 -3.29 -9.98
N GLN A 197 2.10 -4.15 -8.95
CA GLN A 197 1.02 -5.05 -8.55
C GLN A 197 -0.27 -4.28 -8.25
N TYR A 198 -0.18 -3.24 -7.44
CA TYR A 198 -1.32 -2.39 -7.09
C TYR A 198 -1.94 -1.75 -8.34
N MET A 199 -1.09 -1.19 -9.21
CA MET A 199 -1.50 -0.54 -10.45
C MET A 199 -2.19 -1.50 -11.41
N ILE A 200 -1.62 -2.69 -11.62
CA ILE A 200 -2.19 -3.73 -12.49
C ILE A 200 -3.52 -4.21 -11.93
N THR A 201 -3.61 -4.41 -10.61
CA THR A 201 -4.85 -4.84 -9.95
C THR A 201 -5.97 -3.83 -10.13
N ILE A 202 -5.71 -2.53 -10.01
CA ILE A 202 -6.72 -1.48 -10.24
C ILE A 202 -7.08 -1.42 -11.73
N ALA A 203 -6.09 -1.41 -12.61
CA ALA A 203 -6.28 -1.32 -14.05
C ALA A 203 -7.06 -2.51 -14.62
N SER A 204 -7.00 -3.69 -13.99
CA SER A 204 -7.73 -4.88 -14.41
C SER A 204 -9.25 -4.67 -14.46
N ALA A 205 -9.79 -3.79 -13.61
CA ALA A 205 -11.19 -3.40 -13.64
C ALA A 205 -11.65 -2.79 -14.98
N LEU A 206 -10.71 -2.22 -15.73
CA LEU A 206 -10.99 -1.52 -16.99
C LEU A 206 -10.84 -2.41 -18.25
N HIS A 207 -10.50 -3.71 -18.10
CA HIS A 207 -10.19 -4.58 -19.25
C HIS A 207 -11.26 -4.57 -20.33
N ASP A 208 -12.51 -4.52 -19.94
CA ASP A 208 -13.70 -4.59 -20.80
C ASP A 208 -14.37 -3.24 -21.08
N ILE A 209 -13.74 -2.11 -20.73
CA ILE A 209 -14.38 -0.78 -20.92
C ILE A 209 -14.77 -0.50 -22.36
N GLY A 210 -14.11 -1.11 -23.33
CA GLY A 210 -14.42 -0.97 -24.76
C GLY A 210 -15.75 -1.61 -25.17
N LYS A 211 -16.35 -2.46 -24.35
CA LYS A 211 -17.69 -3.02 -24.60
C LYS A 211 -18.76 -1.94 -24.68
N VAL A 212 -18.51 -0.75 -24.15
CA VAL A 212 -19.40 0.41 -24.32
C VAL A 212 -19.64 0.77 -25.78
N GLY A 213 -18.71 0.46 -26.68
CA GLY A 213 -18.78 0.74 -28.11
C GLY A 213 -19.36 -0.42 -28.96
N ILE A 214 -19.73 -1.53 -28.35
CA ILE A 214 -20.32 -2.68 -29.05
C ILE A 214 -21.83 -2.52 -29.12
N ASP A 215 -22.42 -2.91 -30.27
CA ASP A 215 -23.86 -2.89 -30.48
C ASP A 215 -24.58 -3.78 -29.43
N GLU A 216 -25.62 -3.27 -28.83
CA GLU A 216 -26.38 -3.96 -27.77
C GLU A 216 -26.96 -5.30 -28.27
N LYS A 217 -27.35 -5.40 -29.54
CA LYS A 217 -27.89 -6.62 -30.14
C LYS A 217 -26.87 -7.75 -30.17
N ILE A 218 -25.59 -7.40 -30.31
CA ILE A 218 -24.47 -8.36 -30.28
C ILE A 218 -24.10 -8.65 -28.83
N LEU A 219 -23.97 -7.58 -28.01
CA LEU A 219 -23.53 -7.65 -26.62
C LEU A 219 -24.45 -8.52 -25.77
N ASN A 220 -25.77 -8.32 -25.91
CA ASN A 220 -26.82 -9.00 -25.12
C ASN A 220 -27.57 -10.08 -25.92
N LYS A 221 -26.95 -10.60 -27.00
CA LYS A 221 -27.61 -11.63 -27.83
C LYS A 221 -27.90 -12.88 -27.01
N PRO A 222 -29.15 -13.35 -27.00
CA PRO A 222 -29.53 -14.60 -26.36
C PRO A 222 -29.06 -15.80 -27.22
N GLY A 223 -27.83 -16.27 -26.96
CA GLY A 223 -27.29 -17.43 -27.65
C GLY A 223 -25.86 -17.20 -28.18
N ARG A 224 -25.42 -18.12 -29.04
CA ARG A 224 -24.08 -18.03 -29.63
C ARG A 224 -24.00 -16.92 -30.68
N LEU A 225 -22.91 -16.19 -30.69
CA LEU A 225 -22.58 -15.21 -31.71
C LEU A 225 -22.26 -15.94 -33.05
N THR A 226 -22.66 -15.36 -34.18
CA THR A 226 -22.14 -15.76 -35.48
C THR A 226 -20.67 -15.38 -35.60
N ASN A 227 -19.98 -15.86 -36.64
CA ASN A 227 -18.59 -15.49 -36.88
C ASN A 227 -18.43 -13.96 -37.05
N GLU A 228 -19.34 -13.34 -37.80
CA GLU A 228 -19.35 -11.89 -38.04
C GLU A 228 -19.59 -11.10 -36.76
N GLU A 229 -20.55 -11.52 -35.93
CA GLU A 229 -20.85 -10.92 -34.64
C GLU A 229 -19.69 -11.10 -33.67
N PHE A 230 -18.99 -12.22 -33.72
CA PHE A 230 -17.81 -12.47 -32.93
C PHE A 230 -16.65 -11.56 -33.34
N GLU A 231 -16.46 -11.30 -34.64
CA GLU A 231 -15.48 -10.32 -35.12
C GLU A 231 -15.81 -8.88 -34.62
N GLU A 232 -17.11 -8.53 -34.62
CA GLU A 232 -17.52 -7.24 -34.00
C GLU A 232 -17.27 -7.21 -32.48
N MET A 233 -17.56 -8.29 -31.77
CA MET A 233 -17.31 -8.37 -30.33
C MET A 233 -15.81 -8.19 -30.02
N LYS A 234 -14.91 -8.77 -30.80
CA LYS A 234 -13.45 -8.61 -30.58
C LYS A 234 -12.99 -7.15 -30.63
N LYS A 235 -13.73 -6.28 -31.31
CA LYS A 235 -13.38 -4.85 -31.42
C LYS A 235 -13.39 -4.13 -30.07
N HIS A 236 -14.03 -4.68 -29.01
CA HIS A 236 -14.00 -4.05 -27.69
C HIS A 236 -12.56 -3.82 -27.19
N THR A 237 -11.61 -4.71 -27.53
CA THR A 237 -10.21 -4.56 -27.15
C THR A 237 -9.58 -3.32 -27.80
N LEU A 238 -9.85 -3.10 -29.07
CA LEU A 238 -9.37 -1.94 -29.83
C LEU A 238 -10.09 -0.64 -29.42
N ILE A 239 -11.39 -0.72 -29.16
CA ILE A 239 -12.20 0.42 -28.73
C ILE A 239 -11.71 0.90 -27.36
N GLY A 240 -11.56 -0.01 -26.39
CA GLY A 240 -11.05 0.32 -25.04
C GLY A 240 -9.64 0.93 -25.09
N ALA A 241 -8.74 0.31 -25.85
CA ALA A 241 -7.40 0.84 -26.08
C ALA A 241 -7.42 2.25 -26.72
N SER A 242 -8.29 2.47 -27.71
CA SER A 242 -8.46 3.78 -28.35
C SER A 242 -9.00 4.84 -27.40
N MET A 243 -9.98 4.50 -26.56
CA MET A 243 -10.53 5.39 -25.54
C MET A 243 -9.43 5.86 -24.58
N LEU A 244 -8.61 4.94 -24.06
CA LEU A 244 -7.51 5.27 -23.16
C LEU A 244 -6.43 6.10 -23.84
N LYS A 245 -6.10 5.80 -25.08
CA LYS A 245 -5.14 6.58 -25.89
C LYS A 245 -5.63 8.00 -26.17
N SER A 246 -6.94 8.22 -26.25
CA SER A 246 -7.55 9.53 -26.52
C SER A 246 -7.57 10.48 -25.31
N LEU A 247 -7.15 10.04 -24.11
CA LEU A 247 -7.15 10.83 -22.89
C LEU A 247 -6.14 12.00 -22.87
N GLY A 248 -5.47 12.28 -23.99
CA GLY A 248 -4.65 13.46 -24.19
C GLY A 248 -3.51 13.57 -23.17
N VAL A 249 -3.60 14.54 -22.26
CA VAL A 249 -2.56 14.81 -21.26
C VAL A 249 -2.32 13.67 -20.29
N TYR A 250 -3.27 12.75 -20.10
CA TYR A 250 -3.18 11.63 -19.17
C TYR A 250 -2.64 10.34 -19.79
N GLN A 251 -2.42 10.30 -21.12
CA GLN A 251 -1.97 9.08 -21.79
C GLN A 251 -0.60 8.57 -21.32
N ASN A 252 0.21 9.42 -20.70
CA ASN A 252 1.52 9.08 -20.15
C ASN A 252 1.49 8.62 -18.69
N GLU A 253 0.34 8.72 -18.01
CA GLU A 253 0.17 8.22 -16.66
C GLU A 253 0.26 6.70 -16.63
N GLU A 254 0.94 6.13 -15.62
CA GLU A 254 1.16 4.69 -15.52
C GLU A 254 -0.14 3.89 -15.51
N LEU A 255 -1.16 4.34 -14.78
CA LEU A 255 -2.48 3.70 -14.78
C LEU A 255 -3.06 3.58 -16.19
N VAL A 256 -2.95 4.64 -16.99
CA VAL A 256 -3.51 4.67 -18.36
C VAL A 256 -2.73 3.75 -19.28
N LYS A 257 -1.40 3.71 -19.16
CA LYS A 257 -0.54 2.80 -19.93
C LYS A 257 -0.85 1.33 -19.61
N VAL A 258 -0.93 1.00 -18.33
CA VAL A 258 -1.25 -0.37 -17.89
C VAL A 258 -2.67 -0.76 -18.31
N ALA A 259 -3.65 0.11 -18.11
CA ALA A 259 -5.02 -0.12 -18.56
C ALA A 259 -5.10 -0.31 -20.09
N TYR A 260 -4.34 0.48 -20.88
CA TYR A 260 -4.25 0.30 -22.33
C TYR A 260 -3.72 -1.09 -22.70
N GLN A 261 -2.64 -1.54 -22.05
CA GLN A 261 -2.08 -2.87 -22.29
C GLN A 261 -3.09 -3.98 -21.99
N ILE A 262 -3.78 -3.85 -20.86
CA ILE A 262 -4.80 -4.81 -20.45
C ILE A 262 -5.98 -4.80 -21.42
N CYS A 263 -6.59 -3.64 -21.70
CA CYS A 263 -7.71 -3.53 -22.63
C CYS A 263 -7.39 -4.12 -24.00
N ARG A 264 -6.21 -3.82 -24.54
CA ARG A 264 -5.84 -4.23 -25.87
C ARG A 264 -5.52 -5.73 -25.95
N TRP A 265 -4.83 -6.29 -24.94
CA TRP A 265 -4.16 -7.58 -25.06
C TRP A 265 -4.61 -8.69 -24.10
N HIS A 266 -5.63 -8.49 -23.26
CA HIS A 266 -6.10 -9.53 -22.35
C HIS A 266 -6.72 -10.75 -23.07
N HIS A 267 -7.04 -10.64 -24.35
CA HIS A 267 -7.48 -11.75 -25.19
C HIS A 267 -6.37 -12.33 -26.09
N GLU A 268 -5.14 -11.82 -25.97
CA GLU A 268 -4.00 -12.50 -26.59
C GLU A 268 -3.75 -13.85 -25.91
N ARG A 269 -3.17 -14.78 -26.65
CA ARG A 269 -2.86 -16.13 -26.17
C ARG A 269 -1.38 -16.40 -26.34
N TYR A 270 -0.78 -17.10 -25.38
CA TYR A 270 0.66 -17.31 -25.31
C TYR A 270 1.23 -18.02 -26.55
N ASP A 271 0.40 -18.77 -27.29
CA ASP A 271 0.73 -19.43 -28.56
C ASP A 271 0.59 -18.52 -29.81
N GLY A 272 0.15 -17.27 -29.64
CA GLY A 272 -0.06 -16.30 -30.72
C GLY A 272 -1.39 -16.45 -31.48
N LYS A 273 -2.32 -17.27 -30.97
CA LYS A 273 -3.65 -17.46 -31.59
C LYS A 273 -4.73 -16.55 -30.99
N GLY A 274 -4.34 -15.60 -30.17
CA GLY A 274 -5.23 -14.60 -29.58
C GLY A 274 -5.54 -13.45 -30.53
N TYR A 275 -6.11 -12.40 -29.98
CA TYR A 275 -6.45 -11.17 -30.70
C TYR A 275 -6.24 -9.95 -29.80
N PRO A 276 -6.11 -8.73 -30.36
CA PRO A 276 -6.29 -8.31 -31.76
C PRO A 276 -5.02 -8.39 -32.61
N ASP A 277 -3.82 -8.46 -32.01
CA ASP A 277 -2.56 -8.31 -32.72
C ASP A 277 -1.82 -9.65 -32.97
N GLY A 278 -2.26 -10.76 -32.35
CA GLY A 278 -1.64 -12.07 -32.46
C GLY A 278 -0.25 -12.14 -31.77
N LEU A 279 -0.05 -11.41 -30.69
CA LEU A 279 1.18 -11.42 -29.92
C LEU A 279 1.45 -12.81 -29.33
N LYS A 280 2.73 -13.19 -29.25
CA LYS A 280 3.15 -14.51 -28.79
C LYS A 280 4.12 -14.43 -27.63
N GLY A 281 3.92 -15.31 -26.64
CA GLY A 281 4.84 -15.44 -25.50
C GLY A 281 4.98 -14.14 -24.73
N GLU A 282 6.23 -13.74 -24.53
CA GLU A 282 6.57 -12.52 -23.75
C GLU A 282 6.40 -11.20 -24.52
N GLU A 283 5.96 -11.25 -25.79
CA GLU A 283 5.49 -10.04 -26.49
C GLU A 283 4.21 -9.50 -25.85
N ILE A 284 3.43 -10.37 -25.18
CA ILE A 284 2.24 -9.98 -24.43
C ILE A 284 2.70 -9.37 -23.09
N PRO A 285 2.33 -8.11 -22.77
CA PRO A 285 2.66 -7.53 -21.48
C PRO A 285 2.15 -8.38 -20.31
N ILE A 286 2.96 -8.53 -19.27
CA ILE A 286 2.61 -9.39 -18.12
C ILE A 286 1.27 -9.01 -17.48
N ALA A 287 0.93 -7.72 -17.42
CA ALA A 287 -0.36 -7.24 -16.93
C ALA A 287 -1.54 -7.85 -17.72
N ALA A 288 -1.43 -7.89 -19.05
CA ALA A 288 -2.45 -8.50 -19.90
C ALA A 288 -2.49 -10.02 -19.76
N GLN A 289 -1.33 -10.68 -19.61
CA GLN A 289 -1.26 -12.13 -19.39
C GLN A 289 -1.96 -12.55 -18.09
N VAL A 290 -1.73 -11.82 -17.00
CA VAL A 290 -2.34 -12.11 -15.69
C VAL A 290 -3.85 -11.90 -15.73
N VAL A 291 -4.32 -10.79 -16.30
CA VAL A 291 -5.75 -10.50 -16.44
C VAL A 291 -6.44 -11.51 -17.36
N SER A 292 -5.77 -11.97 -18.40
CA SER A 292 -6.28 -13.02 -19.30
C SER A 292 -6.61 -14.32 -18.54
N VAL A 293 -5.76 -14.75 -17.61
CA VAL A 293 -6.00 -15.93 -16.78
C VAL A 293 -7.16 -15.68 -15.80
N ALA A 294 -7.18 -14.51 -15.17
CA ALA A 294 -8.23 -14.13 -14.23
C ALA A 294 -9.60 -14.07 -14.90
N ASP A 295 -9.71 -13.45 -16.08
CA ASP A 295 -10.94 -13.33 -16.85
C ASP A 295 -11.48 -14.69 -17.29
N VAL A 296 -10.62 -15.57 -17.80
CA VAL A 296 -11.05 -16.91 -18.20
C VAL A 296 -11.53 -17.73 -17.01
N TYR A 297 -10.83 -17.66 -15.88
CA TYR A 297 -11.26 -18.36 -14.67
C TYR A 297 -12.64 -17.87 -14.20
N ASP A 298 -12.85 -16.56 -14.10
CA ASP A 298 -14.15 -16.01 -13.69
C ASP A 298 -15.25 -16.30 -14.71
N ALA A 299 -14.95 -16.23 -16.01
CA ALA A 299 -15.90 -16.59 -17.07
C ALA A 299 -16.35 -18.06 -17.01
N LEU A 300 -15.55 -18.94 -16.44
CA LEU A 300 -15.91 -20.36 -16.25
C LEU A 300 -16.71 -20.57 -14.97
N THR A 301 -16.38 -19.89 -13.87
CA THR A 301 -16.91 -20.12 -12.54
C THR A 301 -18.10 -19.22 -12.16
N SER A 302 -18.37 -18.15 -12.93
CA SER A 302 -19.51 -17.26 -12.72
C SER A 302 -20.73 -17.68 -13.54
N GLU A 303 -21.93 -17.57 -12.95
CA GLU A 303 -23.17 -17.76 -13.66
C GLU A 303 -23.40 -16.63 -14.67
N ARG A 304 -23.77 -16.98 -15.89
CA ARG A 304 -24.18 -16.04 -16.94
C ARG A 304 -25.58 -16.41 -17.43
N VAL A 305 -26.31 -15.44 -17.97
CA VAL A 305 -27.70 -15.59 -18.42
C VAL A 305 -27.95 -16.86 -19.23
N TYR A 306 -26.94 -17.36 -19.95
CA TYR A 306 -27.05 -18.52 -20.85
C TYR A 306 -26.11 -19.67 -20.51
N LYS A 307 -25.37 -19.61 -19.38
CA LYS A 307 -24.40 -20.64 -19.03
C LYS A 307 -24.34 -20.85 -17.52
N LYS A 308 -24.58 -22.08 -17.07
CA LYS A 308 -24.33 -22.48 -15.68
C LYS A 308 -22.83 -22.40 -15.39
N ALA A 309 -22.47 -21.95 -14.19
CA ALA A 309 -21.11 -21.98 -13.68
C ALA A 309 -20.55 -23.41 -13.66
N PHE A 310 -19.32 -23.57 -14.06
CA PHE A 310 -18.56 -24.79 -13.77
C PHE A 310 -18.08 -24.79 -12.32
N SER A 311 -17.85 -25.97 -11.76
CA SER A 311 -17.17 -26.05 -10.46
C SER A 311 -15.73 -25.56 -10.60
N HIS A 312 -15.15 -25.17 -9.46
CA HIS A 312 -13.74 -24.77 -9.40
C HIS A 312 -12.81 -25.83 -10.03
N GLU A 313 -13.01 -27.10 -9.65
CA GLU A 313 -12.21 -28.24 -10.12
C GLU A 313 -12.29 -28.38 -11.64
N LYS A 314 -13.50 -28.22 -12.21
CA LYS A 314 -13.70 -28.32 -13.65
C LYS A 314 -13.10 -27.14 -14.39
N ALA A 315 -13.23 -25.93 -13.86
CA ALA A 315 -12.60 -24.74 -14.43
C ALA A 315 -11.08 -24.85 -14.44
N MET A 316 -10.47 -25.30 -13.35
CA MET A 316 -9.04 -25.57 -13.28
C MET A 316 -8.59 -26.62 -14.28
N GLU A 317 -9.29 -27.75 -14.37
CA GLU A 317 -9.01 -28.79 -15.37
C GLU A 317 -8.99 -28.24 -16.80
N MET A 318 -10.02 -27.48 -17.19
CA MET A 318 -10.15 -26.89 -18.52
C MET A 318 -9.03 -25.89 -18.85
N ILE A 319 -8.68 -25.03 -17.88
CA ILE A 319 -7.60 -24.03 -18.07
C ILE A 319 -6.25 -24.74 -18.24
N LEU A 320 -5.96 -25.71 -17.38
CA LEU A 320 -4.69 -26.46 -17.41
C LEU A 320 -4.56 -27.36 -18.62
N ALA A 321 -5.67 -27.90 -19.13
CA ALA A 321 -5.72 -28.68 -20.36
C ALA A 321 -5.61 -27.82 -21.64
N GLY A 322 -5.67 -26.49 -21.52
CA GLY A 322 -5.61 -25.57 -22.66
C GLY A 322 -6.91 -25.48 -23.47
N GLU A 323 -8.04 -25.97 -22.94
CA GLU A 323 -9.34 -25.93 -23.64
C GLU A 323 -9.85 -24.48 -23.84
N CYS A 324 -9.39 -23.54 -22.96
CA CYS A 324 -9.76 -22.12 -22.97
C CYS A 324 -8.71 -21.22 -23.62
N GLY A 325 -7.70 -21.81 -24.28
CA GLY A 325 -6.55 -21.13 -24.85
C GLY A 325 -5.26 -21.44 -24.13
N THR A 326 -4.14 -21.03 -24.71
CA THR A 326 -2.81 -21.28 -24.16
C THR A 326 -2.35 -20.07 -23.34
N PHE A 327 -1.94 -20.31 -22.11
CA PHE A 327 -1.45 -19.30 -21.18
C PHE A 327 0.03 -19.51 -20.86
N ASN A 328 0.66 -18.51 -20.27
CA ASN A 328 2.02 -18.60 -19.78
C ASN A 328 2.11 -19.74 -18.73
N PRO A 329 3.01 -20.73 -18.93
CA PRO A 329 3.16 -21.87 -18.01
C PRO A 329 3.40 -21.44 -16.55
N LEU A 330 4.18 -20.35 -16.35
CA LEU A 330 4.46 -19.82 -15.04
C LEU A 330 3.19 -19.28 -14.33
N LEU A 331 2.28 -18.65 -15.08
CA LEU A 331 0.99 -18.20 -14.54
C LEU A 331 0.05 -19.36 -14.23
N LEU A 332 0.10 -20.45 -15.03
CA LEU A 332 -0.65 -21.68 -14.71
C LEU A 332 -0.15 -22.32 -13.40
N GLU A 333 1.16 -22.35 -13.18
CA GLU A 333 1.72 -22.79 -11.90
C GLU A 333 1.27 -21.88 -10.75
N CYS A 334 1.30 -20.55 -10.93
CA CYS A 334 0.81 -19.61 -9.92
C CYS A 334 -0.67 -19.87 -9.60
N LEU A 335 -1.52 -20.09 -10.63
CA LEU A 335 -2.94 -20.38 -10.46
C LEU A 335 -3.15 -21.67 -9.65
N GLN A 336 -2.38 -22.72 -9.92
CA GLN A 336 -2.43 -23.96 -9.16
C GLN A 336 -2.03 -23.75 -7.69
N ASP A 337 -0.97 -22.97 -7.45
CA ASP A 337 -0.48 -22.70 -6.10
C ASP A 337 -1.51 -21.94 -5.23
N ILE A 338 -2.32 -21.07 -5.83
CA ILE A 338 -3.29 -20.23 -5.11
C ILE A 338 -4.73 -20.74 -5.13
N GLN A 339 -5.00 -21.90 -5.73
CA GLN A 339 -6.36 -22.42 -5.93
C GLN A 339 -7.19 -22.51 -4.64
N GLY A 340 -6.56 -22.94 -3.53
CA GLY A 340 -7.23 -23.01 -2.22
C GLY A 340 -7.65 -21.64 -1.70
N ARG A 341 -6.79 -20.64 -1.85
CA ARG A 341 -7.08 -19.24 -1.48
C ARG A 341 -8.22 -18.66 -2.32
N ILE A 342 -8.26 -18.98 -3.61
CA ILE A 342 -9.35 -18.54 -4.49
C ILE A 342 -10.69 -19.10 -3.99
N GLN A 343 -10.75 -20.40 -3.70
CA GLN A 343 -12.00 -21.02 -3.23
C GLN A 343 -12.50 -20.43 -1.91
N GLU A 344 -11.59 -20.16 -0.97
CA GLU A 344 -11.96 -19.56 0.31
C GLU A 344 -12.52 -18.16 0.14
N GLU A 345 -11.89 -17.32 -0.67
CA GLU A 345 -12.34 -15.94 -0.86
C GLU A 345 -13.62 -15.86 -1.70
N MET A 346 -13.79 -16.72 -2.70
CA MET A 346 -15.06 -16.80 -3.45
C MET A 346 -16.23 -17.19 -2.55
N LYS A 347 -16.06 -18.18 -1.66
CA LYS A 347 -17.09 -18.56 -0.67
C LYS A 347 -17.42 -17.41 0.29
N ARG A 348 -16.40 -16.68 0.77
CA ARG A 348 -16.61 -15.51 1.64
C ARG A 348 -17.37 -14.40 0.95
N ALA A 349 -17.10 -14.17 -0.34
CA ALA A 349 -17.80 -13.17 -1.14
C ALA A 349 -19.29 -13.51 -1.31
N GLU A 350 -19.63 -14.78 -1.46
CA GLU A 350 -21.03 -15.25 -1.52
C GLU A 350 -21.76 -15.13 -0.19
N GLU A 351 -21.08 -15.42 0.93
CA GLU A 351 -21.66 -15.38 2.28
C GLU A 351 -21.81 -13.95 2.85
N GLN A 352 -20.95 -13.00 2.45
CA GLN A 352 -20.92 -11.63 2.97
C GLN A 352 -20.59 -10.59 1.89
N PRO A 353 -21.55 -10.22 1.05
CA PRO A 353 -21.30 -9.33 -0.11
C PRO A 353 -20.74 -7.94 0.24
N MET A 354 -20.88 -7.46 1.48
CA MET A 354 -20.49 -6.11 1.91
C MET A 354 -19.13 -5.99 2.62
N LEU A 355 -18.51 -7.09 3.06
CA LEU A 355 -17.28 -7.06 3.90
C LEU A 355 -15.98 -7.26 3.14
N VAL A 356 -16.02 -7.76 1.91
CA VAL A 356 -14.83 -8.07 1.12
C VAL A 356 -14.07 -6.81 0.67
N GLN A 357 -14.73 -5.68 0.55
CA GLN A 357 -14.10 -4.40 0.16
C GLN A 357 -13.06 -3.87 1.15
N ASN A 358 -13.20 -4.19 2.46
CA ASN A 358 -12.31 -3.63 3.50
C ASN A 358 -11.09 -4.51 3.83
N SER A 359 -11.10 -5.81 3.50
CA SER A 359 -10.02 -6.70 3.91
C SER A 359 -8.78 -6.62 3.01
N TYR A 360 -8.96 -6.30 1.73
CA TYR A 360 -7.85 -6.22 0.77
C TYR A 360 -7.02 -4.95 0.94
N VAL A 361 -7.68 -3.82 1.11
CA VAL A 361 -7.04 -2.51 1.36
C VAL A 361 -6.37 -2.48 2.74
N GLY A 362 -7.00 -3.11 3.75
CA GLY A 362 -6.45 -3.20 5.12
C GLY A 362 -5.14 -4.00 5.20
N LYS A 363 -5.09 -5.17 4.56
CA LYS A 363 -3.87 -6.02 4.54
C LYS A 363 -2.73 -5.42 3.73
N MET A 364 -3.02 -4.66 2.69
CA MET A 364 -1.99 -3.94 1.93
C MET A 364 -1.30 -2.83 2.73
N ILE A 365 -2.00 -2.24 3.69
CA ILE A 365 -1.48 -1.14 4.53
C ILE A 365 -0.62 -1.67 5.68
N GLU A 366 -0.92 -2.86 6.23
CA GLU A 366 -0.14 -3.49 7.32
C GLU A 366 1.25 -3.97 6.88
N THR A 367 1.50 -4.12 5.58
CA THR A 367 2.80 -4.59 5.05
C THR A 367 3.81 -3.44 4.82
N VAL A 368 3.40 -2.19 5.05
CA VAL A 368 4.21 -0.97 4.85
C VAL A 368 4.60 -0.29 6.17
N GLN A 369 4.31 -0.93 7.32
CA GLN A 369 4.80 -0.48 8.64
C GLN A 369 6.02 -1.25 9.11
#